data_94bd7b6614b9a4fb9e4d14131065bb16
#
_entry.id   94bd7b6614b9a4fb9e4d14131065bb16
#
_cell.length_a   1.000
_cell.length_b   1.000
_cell.length_c   1.000
_cell.angle_alpha   90.00
_cell.angle_beta   90.00
_cell.angle_gamma   90.00
#
_symmetry.space_group_name_H-M   'P 1'
#
loop_
_entity.id
_entity.type
_entity.pdbx_description
1 polymer ?
#
loop_
_entity_poly.entity_id
_entity_poly.type
_entity_poly.pdbx_seq_one_letter_code
_entity_poly.pdbx_strand_id
1 'polypeptide(L)'
;LMMTEALSRSLGADCSYAVWHATASEETLDLLERQGFVPAELPSAKPLLLVDMRSPSVLLQNIPTTLKEPFSSDRTVLAAVRAAHCRMQRALTGLYPGSLILSLNAEVIYHRLVRKIVDLNGVPAEPTVPRVLGPKMCVPFGKILRGNAIPNTVTKTIHTDRVYSPDLSESTIEAFPNYASIPCQVRTIKSFDRPVILVDDLMHPGVRIKALDPVLRQEGVDIQLVLVGILSGYGRDLMSQQKRPVDSVYFLPSLRQWFVEATLYPFIGGNTVRRSRPPVPGLLPGINHILPYAVPPFAKECGEEAVFQLSRCCLESARDVIGTLERE
;
A
#
# COMPACT_ATOMS: atom_id res chain seq x y z
N LEU A 1 4.20 -9.66 -12.96
CA LEU A 1 3.45 -10.36 -11.91
C LEU A 1 4.19 -11.62 -11.42
N MET A 2 4.60 -12.56 -12.32
CA MET A 2 5.30 -13.80 -11.94
C MET A 2 6.60 -13.56 -11.17
N MET A 3 7.44 -12.63 -11.61
CA MET A 3 8.70 -12.30 -10.93
C MET A 3 8.46 -11.72 -9.53
N THR A 4 7.54 -10.77 -9.38
CA THR A 4 7.17 -10.20 -8.08
C THR A 4 6.67 -11.28 -7.12
N GLU A 5 5.90 -12.23 -7.61
CA GLU A 5 5.40 -13.38 -6.84
C GLU A 5 6.54 -14.31 -6.40
N ALA A 6 7.46 -14.64 -7.31
CA ALA A 6 8.63 -15.47 -7.00
C ALA A 6 9.51 -14.80 -5.94
N LEU A 7 9.83 -13.52 -6.10
CA LEU A 7 10.63 -12.77 -5.13
C LEU A 7 9.94 -12.67 -3.77
N SER A 8 8.62 -12.43 -3.76
CA SER A 8 7.85 -12.38 -2.51
C SER A 8 7.85 -13.72 -1.76
N ARG A 9 7.74 -14.85 -2.48
CA ARG A 9 7.84 -16.18 -1.89
C ARG A 9 9.24 -16.47 -1.35
N SER A 10 10.28 -16.05 -2.08
CA SER A 10 11.67 -16.20 -1.63
C SER A 10 11.95 -15.41 -0.36
N LEU A 11 11.36 -14.21 -0.21
CA LEU A 11 11.42 -13.44 1.04
C LEU A 11 10.74 -14.18 2.21
N GLY A 12 9.59 -14.81 1.97
CA GLY A 12 8.90 -15.64 2.95
C GLY A 12 9.69 -16.90 3.35
N ALA A 13 10.61 -17.37 2.48
CA ALA A 13 11.53 -18.48 2.72
C ALA A 13 12.91 -18.04 3.25
N ASP A 14 13.02 -16.77 3.71
CA ASP A 14 14.23 -16.18 4.31
C ASP A 14 15.46 -16.15 3.38
N CYS A 15 15.24 -16.02 2.07
CA CYS A 15 16.32 -15.84 1.10
C CYS A 15 16.93 -14.43 1.23
N SER A 16 18.25 -14.37 1.37
CA SER A 16 18.98 -13.11 1.51
C SER A 16 19.31 -12.43 0.19
N TYR A 17 19.45 -13.19 -0.88
CA TYR A 17 19.84 -12.70 -2.21
C TYR A 17 19.06 -13.41 -3.31
N ALA A 18 18.80 -12.69 -4.42
CA ALA A 18 18.38 -13.30 -5.68
C ALA A 18 19.45 -13.03 -6.75
N VAL A 19 19.74 -14.04 -7.54
CA VAL A 19 20.72 -13.97 -8.64
C VAL A 19 20.04 -14.35 -9.95
N TRP A 20 20.36 -13.61 -11.03
CA TRP A 20 19.85 -13.84 -12.36
C TRP A 20 20.97 -13.84 -13.39
N HIS A 21 20.87 -14.67 -14.42
CA HIS A 21 21.80 -14.63 -15.55
C HIS A 21 21.49 -13.45 -16.48
N ALA A 22 22.48 -12.60 -16.78
CA ALA A 22 22.33 -11.42 -17.63
C ALA A 22 22.19 -11.75 -19.15
N THR A 23 21.90 -13.01 -19.49
CA THR A 23 21.62 -13.44 -20.88
C THR A 23 20.15 -13.30 -21.27
N ALA A 24 19.37 -12.55 -20.50
CA ALA A 24 17.96 -12.29 -20.75
C ALA A 24 17.74 -11.24 -21.86
N SER A 25 16.50 -11.13 -22.35
CA SER A 25 16.11 -10.07 -23.28
C SER A 25 16.26 -8.69 -22.63
N GLU A 26 16.41 -7.64 -23.46
CA GLU A 26 16.52 -6.25 -23.00
C GLU A 26 15.35 -5.85 -22.07
N GLU A 27 14.12 -6.27 -22.41
CA GLU A 27 12.94 -6.04 -21.57
C GLU A 27 13.05 -6.70 -20.18
N THR A 28 13.64 -7.91 -20.14
CA THR A 28 13.85 -8.60 -18.85
C THR A 28 14.94 -7.92 -18.05
N LEU A 29 16.01 -7.47 -18.68
CA LEU A 29 17.09 -6.73 -18.02
C LEU A 29 16.55 -5.42 -17.43
N ASP A 30 15.80 -4.64 -18.21
CA ASP A 30 15.14 -3.41 -17.72
C ASP A 30 14.21 -3.69 -16.52
N LEU A 31 13.45 -4.79 -16.57
CA LEU A 31 12.60 -5.19 -15.45
C LEU A 31 13.42 -5.54 -14.20
N LEU A 32 14.54 -6.23 -14.34
CA LEU A 32 15.43 -6.60 -13.23
C LEU A 32 16.09 -5.35 -12.63
N GLU A 33 16.61 -4.45 -13.45
CA GLU A 33 17.20 -3.18 -13.00
C GLU A 33 16.19 -2.34 -12.21
N ARG A 34 14.94 -2.25 -12.69
CA ARG A 34 13.86 -1.55 -11.97
C ARG A 34 13.47 -2.21 -10.65
N GLN A 35 13.89 -3.43 -10.40
CA GLN A 35 13.73 -4.11 -9.12
C GLN A 35 14.97 -4.05 -8.23
N GLY A 36 16.01 -3.37 -8.66
CA GLY A 36 17.23 -3.15 -7.88
C GLY A 36 18.35 -4.16 -8.16
N PHE A 37 18.21 -5.02 -9.18
CA PHE A 37 19.29 -5.89 -9.58
C PHE A 37 20.45 -5.09 -10.16
N VAL A 38 21.68 -5.40 -9.74
CA VAL A 38 22.92 -4.78 -10.18
C VAL A 38 23.90 -5.84 -10.67
N PRO A 39 24.87 -5.50 -11.55
CA PRO A 39 25.92 -6.43 -11.95
C PRO A 39 26.65 -7.01 -10.73
N ALA A 40 26.85 -8.33 -10.72
CA ALA A 40 27.54 -9.03 -9.65
C ALA A 40 29.00 -9.30 -10.08
N GLU A 41 29.95 -8.91 -9.25
CA GLU A 41 31.37 -9.25 -9.38
C GLU A 41 31.64 -10.67 -8.83
N LEU A 42 31.02 -11.68 -9.46
CA LEU A 42 31.22 -13.07 -9.08
C LEU A 42 31.98 -13.80 -10.20
N PRO A 43 32.89 -14.72 -9.86
CA PRO A 43 33.56 -15.54 -10.85
C PRO A 43 32.55 -16.48 -11.51
N SER A 44 32.07 -16.09 -12.69
CA SER A 44 31.10 -16.84 -13.47
C SER A 44 31.44 -16.78 -14.95
N ALA A 45 31.15 -17.87 -15.67
CA ALA A 45 31.31 -17.93 -17.15
C ALA A 45 30.33 -17.00 -17.88
N LYS A 46 29.26 -16.54 -17.23
CA LYS A 46 28.26 -15.62 -17.75
C LYS A 46 28.05 -14.45 -16.78
N PRO A 47 27.76 -13.25 -17.29
CA PRO A 47 27.41 -12.12 -16.44
C PRO A 47 26.22 -12.44 -15.54
N LEU A 48 26.29 -12.06 -14.29
CA LEU A 48 25.25 -12.25 -13.31
C LEU A 48 24.71 -10.90 -12.85
N LEU A 49 23.43 -10.85 -12.53
CA LEU A 49 22.78 -9.78 -11.83
C LEU A 49 22.41 -10.26 -10.42
N LEU A 50 22.59 -9.42 -9.42
CA LEU A 50 22.35 -9.72 -8.01
C LEU A 50 21.45 -8.65 -7.40
N VAL A 51 20.56 -9.05 -6.49
CA VAL A 51 19.81 -8.13 -5.63
C VAL A 51 19.82 -8.59 -4.20
N ASP A 52 20.02 -7.64 -3.27
CA ASP A 52 19.92 -7.88 -1.83
C ASP A 52 18.45 -7.86 -1.39
N MET A 53 17.98 -8.98 -0.84
CA MET A 53 16.61 -9.18 -0.39
C MET A 53 16.43 -9.02 1.13
N ARG A 54 17.51 -8.80 1.90
CA ARG A 54 17.45 -8.74 3.38
C ARG A 54 16.64 -7.59 3.94
N SER A 55 16.53 -6.49 3.17
CA SER A 55 15.77 -5.30 3.57
C SER A 55 15.04 -4.70 2.36
N PRO A 56 14.00 -5.36 1.85
CA PRO A 56 13.29 -4.91 0.67
C PRO A 56 12.49 -3.62 0.95
N SER A 57 12.31 -2.81 -0.08
CA SER A 57 11.33 -1.73 -0.09
C SER A 57 10.17 -2.07 -1.00
N VAL A 58 9.00 -1.50 -0.74
CA VAL A 58 7.79 -1.72 -1.54
C VAL A 58 7.33 -0.42 -2.18
N LEU A 59 7.00 -0.49 -3.47
CA LEU A 59 6.27 0.54 -4.19
C LEU A 59 4.85 0.05 -4.48
N LEU A 60 3.83 0.69 -3.90
CA LEU A 60 2.43 0.41 -4.20
C LEU A 60 1.95 1.23 -5.40
N GLN A 61 1.59 0.54 -6.47
CA GLN A 61 0.90 1.10 -7.62
C GLN A 61 -0.57 1.31 -7.30
N ASN A 62 -1.00 2.53 -7.08
CA ASN A 62 -2.39 2.80 -6.73
C ASN A 62 -3.04 3.95 -7.52
N ILE A 63 -2.34 4.59 -8.46
CA ILE A 63 -2.91 5.68 -9.26
C ILE A 63 -4.10 5.21 -10.09
N PRO A 64 -4.05 4.07 -10.83
CA PRO A 64 -5.20 3.62 -11.61
C PRO A 64 -6.47 3.46 -10.78
N THR A 65 -6.34 3.05 -9.51
CA THR A 65 -7.49 2.86 -8.61
C THR A 65 -8.05 4.17 -8.06
N THR A 66 -7.36 5.31 -8.26
CA THR A 66 -7.82 6.64 -7.88
C THR A 66 -8.51 7.38 -9.02
N LEU A 67 -8.28 6.95 -10.26
CA LEU A 67 -8.90 7.53 -11.44
C LEU A 67 -10.38 7.15 -11.51
N LYS A 68 -11.18 8.09 -12.03
CA LYS A 68 -12.60 7.88 -12.30
C LYS A 68 -12.83 7.76 -13.81
N GLU A 69 -13.95 7.18 -14.21
CA GLU A 69 -14.36 7.21 -15.60
C GLU A 69 -14.56 8.67 -16.10
N PRO A 70 -14.15 8.93 -17.35
CA PRO A 70 -13.66 7.98 -18.38
C PRO A 70 -12.17 7.64 -18.27
N PHE A 71 -11.38 8.33 -17.46
CA PHE A 71 -9.91 8.22 -17.41
C PHE A 71 -9.41 6.87 -16.89
N SER A 72 -10.17 6.18 -16.05
CA SER A 72 -9.80 4.86 -15.51
C SER A 72 -9.71 3.78 -16.57
N SER A 73 -10.41 3.95 -17.70
CA SER A 73 -10.40 3.03 -18.86
C SER A 73 -9.64 3.59 -20.07
N ASP A 74 -9.23 4.85 -20.04
CA ASP A 74 -8.52 5.47 -21.15
C ASP A 74 -7.11 4.91 -21.33
N ARG A 75 -6.78 4.48 -22.56
CA ARG A 75 -5.50 3.82 -22.86
C ARG A 75 -4.31 4.78 -22.81
N THR A 76 -4.50 6.03 -23.19
CA THR A 76 -3.47 7.07 -23.21
C THR A 76 -3.10 7.45 -21.78
N VAL A 77 -4.11 7.67 -20.95
CA VAL A 77 -3.93 7.95 -19.52
C VAL A 77 -3.23 6.79 -18.80
N LEU A 78 -3.69 5.57 -19.02
CA LEU A 78 -3.09 4.38 -18.42
C LEU A 78 -1.65 4.12 -18.93
N ALA A 79 -1.33 4.49 -20.17
CA ALA A 79 0.05 4.44 -20.68
C ALA A 79 0.95 5.46 -19.99
N ALA A 80 0.47 6.71 -19.80
CA ALA A 80 1.19 7.74 -19.07
C ALA A 80 1.46 7.34 -17.61
N VAL A 81 0.46 6.77 -16.94
CA VAL A 81 0.60 6.24 -15.57
C VAL A 81 1.64 5.11 -15.51
N ARG A 82 1.63 4.16 -16.46
CA ARG A 82 2.64 3.10 -16.52
C ARG A 82 4.05 3.63 -16.75
N ALA A 83 4.21 4.62 -17.64
CA ALA A 83 5.51 5.25 -17.88
C ALA A 83 6.03 5.97 -16.63
N ALA A 84 5.16 6.73 -15.95
CA ALA A 84 5.48 7.38 -14.67
C ALA A 84 5.89 6.35 -13.61
N HIS A 85 5.18 5.23 -13.51
CA HIS A 85 5.51 4.14 -12.59
C HIS A 85 6.91 3.54 -12.86
N CYS A 86 7.25 3.28 -14.11
CA CYS A 86 8.59 2.77 -14.48
C CYS A 86 9.71 3.76 -14.11
N ARG A 87 9.48 5.08 -14.30
CA ARG A 87 10.44 6.11 -13.86
C ARG A 87 10.59 6.13 -12.34
N MET A 88 9.47 6.03 -11.61
CA MET A 88 9.48 5.96 -10.15
C MET A 88 10.26 4.76 -9.63
N GLN A 89 10.07 3.58 -10.22
CA GLN A 89 10.85 2.39 -9.85
C GLN A 89 12.35 2.64 -10.00
N ARG A 90 12.82 3.19 -11.14
CA ARG A 90 14.23 3.53 -11.35
C ARG A 90 14.74 4.57 -10.35
N ALA A 91 13.94 5.59 -10.02
CA ALA A 91 14.33 6.58 -9.03
C ALA A 91 14.50 5.96 -7.63
N LEU A 92 13.63 5.01 -7.27
CA LEU A 92 13.72 4.29 -5.99
C LEU A 92 14.93 3.36 -5.92
N THR A 93 15.32 2.71 -7.03
CA THR A 93 16.57 1.91 -7.05
C THR A 93 17.81 2.80 -6.87
N GLY A 94 17.75 4.06 -7.29
CA GLY A 94 18.78 5.05 -7.00
C GLY A 94 18.91 5.42 -5.52
N LEU A 95 17.82 5.35 -4.74
CA LEU A 95 17.86 5.55 -3.28
C LEU A 95 18.53 4.38 -2.55
N TYR A 96 18.34 3.16 -3.04
CA TYR A 96 18.80 1.93 -2.39
C TYR A 96 19.50 1.02 -3.40
N PRO A 97 20.69 1.40 -3.91
CA PRO A 97 21.39 0.62 -4.93
C PRO A 97 21.62 -0.84 -4.49
N GLY A 98 21.27 -1.79 -5.36
CA GLY A 98 21.44 -3.20 -5.10
C GLY A 98 20.44 -3.82 -4.11
N SER A 99 19.52 -3.03 -3.53
CA SER A 99 18.45 -3.53 -2.67
C SER A 99 17.15 -3.74 -3.44
N LEU A 100 16.41 -4.78 -3.06
CA LEU A 100 15.16 -5.15 -3.73
C LEU A 100 14.07 -4.08 -3.58
N ILE A 101 13.51 -3.65 -4.71
CA ILE A 101 12.30 -2.82 -4.79
C ILE A 101 11.17 -3.66 -5.35
N LEU A 102 10.25 -4.09 -4.48
CA LEU A 102 9.05 -4.83 -4.90
C LEU A 102 7.96 -3.87 -5.34
N SER A 103 7.57 -3.98 -6.60
CA SER A 103 6.41 -3.24 -7.10
C SER A 103 5.15 -4.08 -6.99
N LEU A 104 4.18 -3.60 -6.21
CA LEU A 104 2.91 -4.26 -5.95
C LEU A 104 1.74 -3.43 -6.47
N ASN A 105 0.85 -4.07 -7.20
CA ASN A 105 -0.35 -3.43 -7.74
C ASN A 105 -1.50 -3.50 -6.72
N ALA A 106 -2.12 -2.35 -6.41
CA ALA A 106 -3.20 -2.25 -5.44
C ALA A 106 -4.44 -3.08 -5.84
N GLU A 107 -4.73 -3.16 -7.14
CA GLU A 107 -5.85 -3.95 -7.67
C GLU A 107 -5.63 -5.46 -7.47
N VAL A 108 -4.39 -5.95 -7.68
CA VAL A 108 -4.04 -7.35 -7.40
C VAL A 108 -4.20 -7.67 -5.91
N ILE A 109 -3.75 -6.76 -5.04
CA ILE A 109 -3.95 -6.90 -3.58
C ILE A 109 -5.44 -6.92 -3.25
N TYR A 110 -6.24 -6.00 -3.83
CA TYR A 110 -7.68 -5.96 -3.66
C TYR A 110 -8.35 -7.31 -3.99
N HIS A 111 -8.11 -7.85 -5.18
CA HIS A 111 -8.71 -9.12 -5.59
C HIS A 111 -8.29 -10.29 -4.70
N ARG A 112 -7.05 -10.33 -4.25
CA ARG A 112 -6.57 -11.36 -3.32
C ARG A 112 -7.16 -11.23 -1.93
N LEU A 113 -7.33 -10.00 -1.43
CA LEU A 113 -8.02 -9.75 -0.15
C LEU A 113 -9.48 -10.20 -0.24
N VAL A 114 -10.21 -9.81 -1.30
CA VAL A 114 -11.60 -10.22 -1.54
C VAL A 114 -11.69 -11.74 -1.54
N ARG A 115 -10.83 -12.44 -2.28
CA ARG A 115 -10.82 -13.91 -2.33
C ARG A 115 -10.60 -14.53 -0.94
N LYS A 116 -9.58 -14.07 -0.21
CA LYS A 116 -9.35 -14.56 1.17
C LYS A 116 -10.57 -14.31 2.09
N ILE A 117 -11.23 -13.15 1.97
CA ILE A 117 -12.41 -12.84 2.80
C ILE A 117 -13.57 -13.78 2.48
N VAL A 118 -13.88 -14.01 1.21
CA VAL A 118 -14.98 -14.90 0.83
C VAL A 118 -14.69 -16.34 1.22
N ASP A 119 -13.44 -16.80 1.05
CA ASP A 119 -12.99 -18.13 1.49
C ASP A 119 -13.11 -18.30 3.02
N LEU A 120 -12.63 -17.32 3.79
CA LEU A 120 -12.72 -17.28 5.26
C LEU A 120 -14.17 -17.20 5.77
N ASN A 121 -15.07 -16.66 4.97
CA ASN A 121 -16.48 -16.52 5.27
C ASN A 121 -17.33 -17.71 4.73
N GLY A 122 -16.70 -18.60 3.97
CA GLY A 122 -17.37 -19.79 3.39
C GLY A 122 -18.46 -19.43 2.38
N VAL A 123 -18.28 -18.36 1.59
CA VAL A 123 -19.29 -17.87 0.64
C VAL A 123 -18.73 -17.84 -0.79
N PRO A 124 -19.62 -17.89 -1.81
CA PRO A 124 -19.20 -17.73 -3.20
C PRO A 124 -18.54 -16.38 -3.48
N ALA A 125 -17.53 -16.38 -4.37
CA ALA A 125 -16.84 -15.17 -4.78
C ALA A 125 -17.70 -14.23 -5.63
N GLU A 126 -18.73 -14.76 -6.28
CA GLU A 126 -19.70 -13.98 -7.05
C GLU A 126 -20.99 -13.76 -6.25
N PRO A 127 -21.68 -12.64 -6.45
CA PRO A 127 -22.98 -12.40 -5.83
C PRO A 127 -23.99 -13.50 -6.20
N THR A 128 -24.69 -14.05 -5.22
CA THR A 128 -25.72 -15.10 -5.42
C THR A 128 -27.13 -14.51 -5.43
N VAL A 129 -28.05 -15.18 -6.15
CA VAL A 129 -29.49 -14.88 -6.12
C VAL A 129 -30.26 -16.16 -5.78
N PRO A 130 -30.98 -16.22 -4.65
CA PRO A 130 -31.06 -15.19 -3.60
C PRO A 130 -29.71 -14.96 -2.88
N ARG A 131 -29.53 -13.77 -2.33
CA ARG A 131 -28.28 -13.40 -1.64
C ARG A 131 -28.15 -14.20 -0.34
N VAL A 132 -27.07 -14.97 -0.24
CA VAL A 132 -26.70 -15.71 0.96
C VAL A 132 -25.51 -15.02 1.62
N LEU A 133 -25.72 -14.49 2.83
CA LEU A 133 -24.65 -13.81 3.57
C LEU A 133 -23.94 -14.81 4.49
N GLY A 134 -22.60 -14.79 4.44
CA GLY A 134 -21.77 -15.54 5.37
C GLY A 134 -21.90 -15.06 6.82
N PRO A 135 -21.42 -15.86 7.79
CA PRO A 135 -21.56 -15.56 9.21
C PRO A 135 -20.72 -14.37 9.67
N LYS A 136 -19.56 -14.15 9.05
CA LYS A 136 -18.62 -13.10 9.45
C LYS A 136 -18.87 -11.80 8.72
N MET A 137 -18.43 -10.72 9.31
CA MET A 137 -18.50 -9.36 8.79
C MET A 137 -17.09 -8.90 8.37
N CYS A 138 -16.98 -8.25 7.21
CA CYS A 138 -15.75 -7.59 6.77
C CYS A 138 -15.75 -6.12 7.22
N VAL A 139 -14.70 -5.71 7.90
CA VAL A 139 -14.53 -4.34 8.39
C VAL A 139 -13.22 -3.74 7.85
N PRO A 140 -13.25 -3.14 6.65
CA PRO A 140 -12.10 -2.40 6.14
C PRO A 140 -11.84 -1.14 6.97
N PHE A 141 -10.56 -0.88 7.28
CA PHE A 141 -10.10 0.39 7.86
C PHE A 141 -8.90 0.98 7.08
N GLY A 142 -8.37 0.24 6.10
CA GLY A 142 -7.42 0.69 5.08
C GLY A 142 -8.10 1.38 3.89
N LYS A 143 -7.29 1.74 2.87
CA LYS A 143 -7.76 2.45 1.67
C LYS A 143 -8.18 1.50 0.54
N ILE A 144 -7.53 0.34 0.39
CA ILE A 144 -7.72 -0.59 -0.75
C ILE A 144 -9.15 -1.12 -0.85
N LEU A 145 -9.79 -1.46 0.28
CA LEU A 145 -11.17 -1.95 0.30
C LEU A 145 -12.21 -0.87 0.66
N ARG A 146 -11.79 0.38 0.85
CA ARG A 146 -12.68 1.45 1.27
C ARG A 146 -13.79 1.71 0.23
N GLY A 147 -15.03 1.66 0.67
CA GLY A 147 -16.19 1.92 -0.18
C GLY A 147 -16.64 0.75 -1.05
N ASN A 148 -15.92 -0.37 -1.05
CA ASN A 148 -16.27 -1.56 -1.82
C ASN A 148 -17.08 -2.56 -1.00
N ALA A 149 -18.14 -3.09 -1.57
CA ALA A 149 -18.89 -4.21 -1.00
C ALA A 149 -18.21 -5.53 -1.36
N ILE A 150 -18.03 -6.39 -0.36
CA ILE A 150 -17.48 -7.74 -0.58
C ILE A 150 -18.64 -8.68 -0.92
N PRO A 151 -18.52 -9.53 -1.96
CA PRO A 151 -19.58 -10.47 -2.33
C PRO A 151 -20.04 -11.32 -1.14
N ASN A 152 -21.34 -11.48 -1.00
CA ASN A 152 -21.99 -12.33 0.00
C ASN A 152 -21.50 -12.13 1.45
N THR A 153 -20.95 -10.96 1.75
CA THR A 153 -20.36 -10.62 3.05
C THR A 153 -20.90 -9.28 3.55
N VAL A 154 -21.33 -9.21 4.80
CA VAL A 154 -21.67 -7.92 5.43
C VAL A 154 -20.40 -7.09 5.52
N THR A 155 -20.41 -5.90 4.91
CA THR A 155 -19.24 -5.02 4.88
C THR A 155 -19.59 -3.66 5.46
N LYS A 156 -18.79 -3.21 6.43
CA LYS A 156 -18.91 -1.87 7.03
C LYS A 156 -17.53 -1.29 7.29
N THR A 157 -17.19 -0.21 6.61
CA THR A 157 -15.87 0.45 6.73
C THR A 157 -15.79 1.33 7.98
N ILE A 158 -14.64 1.33 8.65
CA ILE A 158 -14.25 2.36 9.61
C ILE A 158 -13.53 3.46 8.81
N HIS A 159 -14.16 4.63 8.71
CA HIS A 159 -13.62 5.77 7.96
C HIS A 159 -12.67 6.56 8.83
N THR A 160 -11.38 6.25 8.68
CA THR A 160 -10.28 6.95 9.36
C THR A 160 -9.23 7.40 8.39
N ASP A 161 -8.48 8.43 8.76
CA ASP A 161 -7.28 8.83 8.05
C ASP A 161 -6.14 9.12 9.03
N ARG A 162 -4.92 9.08 8.52
CA ARG A 162 -3.75 9.55 9.24
C ARG A 162 -3.56 11.03 8.96
N VAL A 163 -3.69 11.83 10.00
CA VAL A 163 -3.63 13.28 9.92
C VAL A 163 -2.34 13.76 10.58
N TYR A 164 -1.53 14.48 9.81
CA TYR A 164 -0.27 15.04 10.27
C TYR A 164 -0.47 16.42 10.90
N SER A 165 0.37 16.77 11.88
CA SER A 165 0.54 18.14 12.33
C SER A 165 1.09 19.03 11.20
N PRO A 166 0.85 20.35 11.19
CA PRO A 166 1.33 21.25 10.15
C PRO A 166 2.86 21.24 9.95
N ASP A 167 3.60 20.98 11.02
CA ASP A 167 5.07 20.85 11.03
C ASP A 167 5.56 19.41 10.74
N LEU A 168 4.64 18.47 10.52
CA LEU A 168 4.90 17.05 10.24
C LEU A 168 5.62 16.29 11.37
N SER A 169 5.75 16.86 12.53
CA SER A 169 6.41 16.23 13.70
C SER A 169 5.63 15.06 14.26
N GLU A 170 4.30 15.13 14.16
CA GLU A 170 3.39 14.15 14.74
C GLU A 170 2.29 13.75 13.75
N SER A 171 1.67 12.61 14.01
CA SER A 171 0.48 12.19 13.28
C SER A 171 -0.47 11.41 14.17
N THR A 172 -1.76 11.62 13.99
CA THR A 172 -2.84 10.94 14.69
C THR A 172 -3.76 10.22 13.73
N ILE A 173 -4.47 9.22 14.21
CA ILE A 173 -5.57 8.58 13.45
C ILE A 173 -6.86 9.26 13.89
N GLU A 174 -7.53 9.89 12.95
CA GLU A 174 -8.77 10.65 13.18
C GLU A 174 -9.90 10.08 12.31
N ALA A 175 -11.14 10.31 12.70
CA ALA A 175 -12.27 10.03 11.83
C ALA A 175 -12.19 10.91 10.59
N PHE A 176 -12.52 10.33 9.42
CA PHE A 176 -12.58 11.09 8.19
C PHE A 176 -13.60 12.24 8.32
N PRO A 177 -13.34 13.43 7.75
CA PRO A 177 -14.27 14.56 7.82
C PRO A 177 -15.68 14.17 7.36
N ASN A 178 -16.68 14.65 8.08
CA ASN A 178 -18.11 14.36 7.85
C ASN A 178 -18.56 12.92 8.18
N TYR A 179 -17.70 12.11 8.79
CA TYR A 179 -18.07 10.84 9.39
C TYR A 179 -18.21 10.94 10.90
N ALA A 180 -18.96 10.04 11.50
CA ALA A 180 -19.08 9.93 12.95
C ALA A 180 -17.72 9.66 13.62
N SER A 181 -17.57 10.00 14.88
CA SER A 181 -16.37 9.71 15.67
C SER A 181 -16.02 8.19 15.63
N ILE A 182 -14.75 7.86 15.80
CA ILE A 182 -14.30 6.45 15.77
C ILE A 182 -15.10 5.58 16.75
N PRO A 183 -15.35 5.99 18.02
CA PRO A 183 -16.18 5.19 18.93
C PRO A 183 -17.62 4.97 18.42
N CYS A 184 -18.24 5.98 17.79
CA CYS A 184 -19.56 5.84 17.21
C CYS A 184 -19.58 4.85 16.02
N GLN A 185 -18.55 4.90 15.15
CA GLN A 185 -18.40 3.97 14.05
C GLN A 185 -18.21 2.52 14.56
N VAL A 186 -17.40 2.34 15.61
CA VAL A 186 -17.14 1.01 16.21
C VAL A 186 -18.40 0.47 16.88
N ARG A 187 -19.20 1.29 17.62
CA ARG A 187 -20.50 0.87 18.14
C ARG A 187 -21.45 0.43 17.05
N THR A 188 -21.47 1.14 15.92
CA THR A 188 -22.26 0.68 14.76
C THR A 188 -21.82 -0.70 14.26
N ILE A 189 -20.50 -1.00 14.23
CA ILE A 189 -20.00 -2.32 13.87
C ILE A 189 -20.46 -3.35 14.90
N LYS A 190 -20.34 -3.05 16.20
CA LYS A 190 -20.78 -3.95 17.27
C LYS A 190 -22.26 -4.28 17.19
N SER A 191 -23.12 -3.33 16.75
CA SER A 191 -24.56 -3.53 16.65
C SER A 191 -25.00 -4.59 15.60
N PHE A 192 -24.10 -4.98 14.68
CA PHE A 192 -24.36 -6.10 13.77
C PHE A 192 -24.27 -7.47 14.44
N ASP A 193 -23.65 -7.53 15.61
CA ASP A 193 -23.46 -8.75 16.43
C ASP A 193 -22.91 -9.94 15.62
N ARG A 194 -21.85 -9.67 14.86
CA ARG A 194 -21.17 -10.65 14.01
C ARG A 194 -19.68 -10.72 14.31
N PRO A 195 -19.05 -11.90 14.17
CA PRO A 195 -17.61 -12.01 14.18
C PRO A 195 -16.99 -11.19 13.05
N VAL A 196 -15.89 -10.49 13.32
CA VAL A 196 -15.27 -9.49 12.44
C VAL A 196 -13.99 -10.01 11.82
N ILE A 197 -13.85 -9.86 10.50
CA ILE A 197 -12.58 -9.84 9.78
C ILE A 197 -12.21 -8.37 9.59
N LEU A 198 -11.19 -7.92 10.32
CA LEU A 198 -10.70 -6.54 10.25
C LEU A 198 -9.65 -6.43 9.14
N VAL A 199 -9.78 -5.46 8.20
CA VAL A 199 -8.94 -5.44 6.99
C VAL A 199 -8.19 -4.12 6.81
N ASP A 200 -6.85 -4.19 6.60
CA ASP A 200 -5.98 -3.05 6.29
C ASP A 200 -5.13 -3.29 5.03
N ASP A 201 -4.55 -2.24 4.50
CA ASP A 201 -3.68 -2.28 3.32
C ASP A 201 -2.29 -2.80 3.67
N LEU A 202 -1.70 -2.21 4.71
CA LEU A 202 -0.34 -2.50 5.17
C LEU A 202 -0.27 -2.46 6.70
N MET A 203 0.41 -3.46 7.26
CA MET A 203 0.80 -3.45 8.65
C MET A 203 2.32 -3.55 8.80
N HIS A 204 2.95 -2.40 9.05
CA HIS A 204 4.38 -2.31 9.34
C HIS A 204 4.60 -1.75 10.75
N PRO A 205 4.48 -0.44 11.05
CA PRO A 205 4.51 0.05 12.44
C PRO A 205 3.15 -0.10 13.14
N GLY A 206 2.09 -0.47 12.42
CA GLY A 206 0.76 -0.71 12.96
C GLY A 206 0.07 0.53 13.56
N VAL A 207 0.33 1.73 13.04
CA VAL A 207 -0.18 2.99 13.60
C VAL A 207 -1.71 2.99 13.72
N ARG A 208 -2.43 2.55 12.65
CA ARG A 208 -3.90 2.50 12.68
C ARG A 208 -4.43 1.51 13.69
N ILE A 209 -3.92 0.29 13.68
CA ILE A 209 -4.43 -0.76 14.59
C ILE A 209 -4.14 -0.41 16.06
N LYS A 210 -2.98 0.21 16.35
CA LYS A 210 -2.69 0.71 17.70
C LYS A 210 -3.69 1.75 18.19
N ALA A 211 -4.19 2.60 17.30
CA ALA A 211 -5.20 3.60 17.64
C ALA A 211 -6.61 3.00 17.76
N LEU A 212 -6.94 1.98 16.94
CA LEU A 212 -8.29 1.40 16.88
C LEU A 212 -8.51 0.27 17.89
N ASP A 213 -7.51 -0.57 18.17
CA ASP A 213 -7.67 -1.77 19.02
C ASP A 213 -8.19 -1.47 20.43
N PRO A 214 -7.77 -0.39 21.14
CA PRO A 214 -8.35 -0.03 22.42
C PRO A 214 -9.85 0.24 22.36
N VAL A 215 -10.33 0.94 21.32
CA VAL A 215 -11.74 1.26 21.13
C VAL A 215 -12.54 0.01 20.77
N LEU A 216 -11.98 -0.85 19.88
CA LEU A 216 -12.59 -2.12 19.50
C LEU A 216 -12.74 -3.07 20.69
N ARG A 217 -11.75 -3.10 21.60
CA ARG A 217 -11.81 -3.88 22.85
C ARG A 217 -12.83 -3.32 23.83
N GLN A 218 -12.84 -1.99 24.02
CA GLN A 218 -13.78 -1.31 24.92
C GLN A 218 -15.23 -1.57 24.50
N GLU A 219 -15.52 -1.55 23.21
CA GLU A 219 -16.87 -1.81 22.69
C GLU A 219 -17.17 -3.32 22.55
N GLY A 220 -16.24 -4.19 22.89
CA GLY A 220 -16.41 -5.65 22.85
C GLY A 220 -16.65 -6.21 21.45
N VAL A 221 -15.97 -5.69 20.43
CA VAL A 221 -16.04 -6.22 19.06
C VAL A 221 -15.31 -7.54 18.97
N ASP A 222 -15.99 -8.59 18.49
CA ASP A 222 -15.41 -9.92 18.29
C ASP A 222 -14.56 -9.99 17.03
N ILE A 223 -13.26 -9.70 17.15
CA ILE A 223 -12.31 -9.75 16.05
C ILE A 223 -11.73 -11.16 15.93
N GLN A 224 -12.14 -11.88 14.90
CA GLN A 224 -11.67 -13.25 14.59
C GLN A 224 -10.32 -13.24 13.86
N LEU A 225 -10.07 -12.23 13.03
CA LEU A 225 -8.87 -12.14 12.22
C LEU A 225 -8.58 -10.69 11.84
N VAL A 226 -7.31 -10.33 11.82
CA VAL A 226 -6.80 -9.14 11.13
C VAL A 226 -6.18 -9.60 9.81
N LEU A 227 -6.76 -9.18 8.69
CA LEU A 227 -6.29 -9.52 7.35
C LEU A 227 -5.68 -8.29 6.69
N VAL A 228 -4.46 -8.41 6.15
CA VAL A 228 -3.77 -7.27 5.56
C VAL A 228 -3.25 -7.58 4.15
N GLY A 229 -3.17 -6.55 3.32
CA GLY A 229 -2.55 -6.67 2.00
C GLY A 229 -1.08 -7.05 2.13
N ILE A 230 -0.35 -6.31 2.99
CA ILE A 230 1.08 -6.55 3.25
C ILE A 230 1.32 -6.54 4.76
N LEU A 231 2.02 -7.57 5.23
CA LEU A 231 2.44 -7.73 6.62
C LEU A 231 3.96 -7.71 6.71
N SER A 232 4.52 -6.87 7.56
CA SER A 232 5.93 -6.94 7.93
C SER A 232 6.14 -7.80 9.17
N GLY A 233 7.40 -8.19 9.45
CA GLY A 233 7.77 -8.84 10.70
C GLY A 233 7.35 -8.02 11.91
N TYR A 234 7.60 -6.71 11.90
CA TYR A 234 7.13 -5.77 12.92
C TYR A 234 5.61 -5.83 13.15
N GLY A 235 4.85 -5.86 12.06
CA GLY A 235 3.39 -5.97 12.12
C GLY A 235 2.93 -7.29 12.71
N ARG A 236 3.57 -8.39 12.34
CA ARG A 236 3.29 -9.72 12.88
C ARG A 236 3.57 -9.77 14.38
N ASP A 237 4.72 -9.26 14.82
CA ASP A 237 5.10 -9.24 16.22
C ASP A 237 4.14 -8.38 17.07
N LEU A 238 3.72 -7.24 16.54
CA LEU A 238 2.69 -6.41 17.16
C LEU A 238 1.38 -7.18 17.34
N MET A 239 0.91 -7.90 16.31
CA MET A 239 -0.33 -8.69 16.42
C MET A 239 -0.19 -9.83 17.42
N SER A 240 0.96 -10.49 17.48
CA SER A 240 1.27 -11.50 18.47
C SER A 240 1.20 -10.93 19.89
N GLN A 241 1.82 -9.76 20.14
CA GLN A 241 1.76 -9.07 21.44
C GLN A 241 0.33 -8.69 21.83
N GLN A 242 -0.47 -8.26 20.87
CA GLN A 242 -1.89 -7.92 21.08
C GLN A 242 -2.80 -9.16 21.15
N LYS A 243 -2.26 -10.37 20.99
CA LYS A 243 -3.01 -11.64 20.93
C LYS A 243 -4.12 -11.59 19.86
N ARG A 244 -3.81 -11.04 18.68
CA ARG A 244 -4.70 -10.96 17.53
C ARG A 244 -4.22 -11.90 16.43
N PRO A 245 -5.04 -12.84 15.95
CA PRO A 245 -4.72 -13.61 14.74
C PRO A 245 -4.53 -12.67 13.56
N VAL A 246 -3.49 -12.88 12.77
CA VAL A 246 -3.18 -12.08 11.58
C VAL A 246 -2.84 -12.97 10.40
N ASP A 247 -3.34 -12.60 9.21
CA ASP A 247 -2.98 -13.19 7.92
C ASP A 247 -2.76 -12.08 6.88
N SER A 248 -2.09 -12.39 5.79
CA SER A 248 -1.75 -11.40 4.77
C SER A 248 -1.76 -11.97 3.35
N VAL A 249 -1.85 -11.07 2.37
CA VAL A 249 -1.63 -11.43 0.96
C VAL A 249 -0.12 -11.60 0.70
N TYR A 250 0.70 -10.68 1.24
CA TYR A 250 2.16 -10.74 1.16
C TYR A 250 2.76 -10.58 2.55
N PHE A 251 3.72 -11.43 2.86
CA PHE A 251 4.53 -11.33 4.08
C PHE A 251 5.96 -10.94 3.74
N LEU A 252 6.41 -9.79 4.29
CA LEU A 252 7.74 -9.23 4.08
C LEU A 252 8.44 -9.04 5.43
N PRO A 253 9.20 -10.03 5.91
CA PRO A 253 9.73 -10.04 7.27
C PRO A 253 10.51 -8.78 7.64
N SER A 254 11.39 -8.33 6.74
CA SER A 254 12.35 -7.25 6.97
C SER A 254 12.07 -6.02 6.10
N LEU A 255 10.78 -5.66 5.93
CA LEU A 255 10.38 -4.49 5.15
C LEU A 255 11.09 -3.22 5.66
N ARG A 256 11.88 -2.56 4.78
CA ARG A 256 12.60 -1.31 5.07
C ARG A 256 11.69 -0.09 4.93
N GLN A 257 11.11 0.09 3.75
CA GLN A 257 10.33 1.27 3.39
C GLN A 257 9.09 0.90 2.57
N TRP A 258 8.11 1.77 2.67
CA TRP A 258 6.86 1.67 1.95
C TRP A 258 6.55 2.98 1.23
N PHE A 259 6.43 2.89 -0.08
CA PHE A 259 6.09 4.02 -0.95
C PHE A 259 4.72 3.78 -1.57
N VAL A 260 3.89 4.82 -1.58
CA VAL A 260 2.58 4.82 -2.25
C VAL A 260 2.60 5.88 -3.32
N GLU A 261 2.50 5.52 -4.59
CA GLU A 261 2.64 6.46 -5.71
C GLU A 261 1.77 7.70 -5.56
N ALA A 262 0.47 7.54 -5.33
CA ALA A 262 -0.45 8.66 -5.21
C ALA A 262 -0.08 9.64 -4.09
N THR A 263 0.69 9.23 -3.06
CA THR A 263 1.12 10.14 -1.99
C THR A 263 2.42 10.86 -2.28
N LEU A 264 3.17 10.40 -3.30
CA LEU A 264 4.42 11.00 -3.73
C LEU A 264 4.20 12.01 -4.87
N TYR A 265 3.21 11.79 -5.74
CA TYR A 265 2.95 12.66 -6.88
C TYR A 265 2.17 13.91 -6.47
N PRO A 266 2.75 15.11 -6.62
CA PRO A 266 2.07 16.37 -6.33
C PRO A 266 0.77 16.51 -7.12
N PHE A 267 -0.24 17.08 -6.48
CA PHE A 267 -1.57 17.34 -7.02
C PHE A 267 -2.42 16.11 -7.40
N ILE A 268 -1.83 14.89 -7.41
CA ILE A 268 -2.56 13.64 -7.62
C ILE A 268 -3.03 13.06 -6.29
N GLY A 269 -2.24 13.25 -5.22
CA GLY A 269 -2.57 12.77 -3.89
C GLY A 269 -1.72 13.47 -2.83
N GLY A 270 -1.53 12.79 -1.71
CA GLY A 270 -0.77 13.29 -0.57
C GLY A 270 -1.26 12.68 0.74
N ASN A 271 -0.61 13.06 1.82
CA ASN A 271 -1.03 12.74 3.18
C ASN A 271 -1.78 13.92 3.79
N THR A 272 -2.87 13.64 4.50
CA THR A 272 -3.73 14.67 5.09
C THR A 272 -2.99 15.43 6.20
N VAL A 273 -3.09 16.76 6.17
CA VAL A 273 -2.53 17.67 7.18
C VAL A 273 -3.66 18.35 7.94
N ARG A 274 -3.52 18.46 9.27
CA ARG A 274 -4.49 19.13 10.13
C ARG A 274 -4.55 20.61 9.79
N ARG A 275 -5.76 21.16 9.68
CA ARG A 275 -6.01 22.59 9.53
C ARG A 275 -6.49 23.22 10.84
N SER A 276 -6.15 24.50 11.00
CA SER A 276 -6.70 25.36 12.05
C SER A 276 -8.14 25.81 11.77
N ARG A 277 -8.63 25.66 10.52
CA ARG A 277 -10.01 26.03 10.10
C ARG A 277 -10.81 24.78 9.74
N PRO A 278 -12.14 24.80 9.87
CA PRO A 278 -12.99 23.70 9.41
C PRO A 278 -12.69 23.33 7.95
N PRO A 279 -12.68 22.02 7.61
CA PRO A 279 -12.41 21.59 6.26
C PRO A 279 -13.50 22.12 5.31
N VAL A 280 -13.09 22.59 4.14
CA VAL A 280 -14.01 22.84 3.04
C VAL A 280 -14.53 21.52 2.53
N PRO A 281 -15.85 21.34 2.35
CA PRO A 281 -16.40 20.09 1.83
C PRO A 281 -15.71 19.66 0.53
N GLY A 282 -15.27 18.41 0.46
CA GLY A 282 -14.59 17.85 -0.71
C GLY A 282 -13.11 18.21 -0.86
N LEU A 283 -12.56 19.10 -0.02
CA LEU A 283 -11.15 19.49 -0.08
C LEU A 283 -10.44 19.16 1.25
N LEU A 284 -9.57 18.18 1.21
CA LEU A 284 -8.63 17.89 2.30
C LEU A 284 -7.26 18.48 1.97
N PRO A 285 -6.64 19.23 2.90
CA PRO A 285 -5.27 19.68 2.70
C PRO A 285 -4.36 18.46 2.74
N GLY A 286 -3.52 18.34 1.75
CA GLY A 286 -2.55 17.27 1.64
C GLY A 286 -1.15 17.81 1.49
N ILE A 287 -0.15 16.99 1.89
CA ILE A 287 1.25 17.25 1.65
C ILE A 287 1.90 16.00 1.07
N ASN A 288 2.84 16.21 0.14
CA ASN A 288 3.65 15.16 -0.43
C ASN A 288 4.96 15.06 0.35
N HIS A 289 5.38 13.83 0.68
CA HIS A 289 6.64 13.58 1.40
C HIS A 289 7.83 13.49 0.43
N ILE A 290 7.99 14.54 -0.39
CA ILE A 290 9.12 14.76 -1.30
C ILE A 290 9.57 16.22 -1.21
N LEU A 291 10.81 16.51 -1.61
CA LEU A 291 11.27 17.88 -1.77
C LEU A 291 10.50 18.60 -2.90
N PRO A 292 10.23 19.88 -2.80
CA PRO A 292 10.49 20.78 -1.67
C PRO A 292 9.35 20.80 -0.62
N TYR A 293 8.30 19.99 -0.76
CA TYR A 293 7.10 20.03 0.08
C TYR A 293 7.36 19.58 1.52
N ALA A 294 8.20 18.55 1.68
CA ALA A 294 8.63 18.05 2.96
C ALA A 294 10.00 17.38 2.85
N VAL A 295 10.72 17.27 3.96
CA VAL A 295 11.93 16.42 4.04
C VAL A 295 11.46 15.02 4.47
N PRO A 296 11.52 14.02 3.56
CA PRO A 296 11.04 12.69 3.90
C PRO A 296 11.95 12.02 4.95
N PRO A 297 11.41 11.19 5.86
CA PRO A 297 12.22 10.51 6.88
C PRO A 297 13.39 9.70 6.32
N PHE A 298 13.20 9.06 5.16
CA PHE A 298 14.22 8.26 4.49
C PHE A 298 15.38 9.11 3.90
N ALA A 299 15.21 10.43 3.77
CA ALA A 299 16.28 11.32 3.30
C ALA A 299 17.52 11.33 4.22
N LYS A 300 17.33 10.96 5.49
CA LYS A 300 18.46 10.84 6.44
C LYS A 300 19.35 9.63 6.16
N GLU A 301 18.83 8.63 5.46
CA GLU A 301 19.53 7.38 5.15
C GLU A 301 20.08 7.35 3.72
N CYS A 302 19.63 8.28 2.87
CA CYS A 302 19.97 8.33 1.45
C CYS A 302 20.81 9.56 1.12
N GLY A 303 21.62 9.48 0.06
CA GLY A 303 22.37 10.64 -0.44
C GLY A 303 21.44 11.75 -0.94
N GLU A 304 21.81 13.01 -0.71
CA GLU A 304 21.00 14.19 -1.08
C GLU A 304 20.63 14.19 -2.58
N GLU A 305 21.58 13.84 -3.44
CA GLU A 305 21.35 13.78 -4.90
C GLU A 305 20.29 12.75 -5.25
N ALA A 306 20.31 11.56 -4.65
CA ALA A 306 19.31 10.51 -4.91
C ALA A 306 17.90 10.95 -4.46
N VAL A 307 17.80 11.64 -3.32
CA VAL A 307 16.54 12.20 -2.81
C VAL A 307 16.03 13.31 -3.73
N PHE A 308 16.93 14.18 -4.22
CA PHE A 308 16.57 15.22 -5.19
C PHE A 308 16.09 14.63 -6.51
N GLN A 309 16.77 13.62 -7.04
CA GLN A 309 16.36 12.93 -8.28
C GLN A 309 15.01 12.23 -8.13
N LEU A 310 14.72 11.59 -6.98
CA LEU A 310 13.39 11.05 -6.68
C LEU A 310 12.33 12.15 -6.71
N SER A 311 12.58 13.28 -6.05
CA SER A 311 11.63 14.40 -5.98
C SER A 311 11.37 14.98 -7.37
N ARG A 312 12.41 15.17 -8.19
CA ARG A 312 12.29 15.60 -9.58
C ARG A 312 11.46 14.61 -10.40
N CYS A 313 11.72 13.31 -10.26
CA CYS A 313 10.95 12.26 -10.92
C CYS A 313 9.46 12.32 -10.54
N CYS A 314 9.13 12.55 -9.25
CA CYS A 314 7.76 12.69 -8.79
C CYS A 314 7.05 13.90 -9.42
N LEU A 315 7.73 15.05 -9.48
CA LEU A 315 7.20 16.28 -10.11
C LEU A 315 6.96 16.11 -11.60
N GLU A 316 7.94 15.58 -12.33
CA GLU A 316 7.84 15.32 -13.77
C GLU A 316 6.73 14.30 -14.08
N SER A 317 6.64 13.23 -13.29
CA SER A 317 5.60 12.20 -13.44
C SER A 317 4.21 12.76 -13.17
N ALA A 318 4.05 13.58 -12.13
CA ALA A 318 2.78 14.25 -11.84
C ALA A 318 2.37 15.18 -12.99
N ARG A 319 3.31 16.02 -13.49
CA ARG A 319 3.07 16.90 -14.63
C ARG A 319 2.62 16.14 -15.88
N ASP A 320 3.31 15.02 -16.20
CA ASP A 320 3.01 14.26 -17.41
C ASP A 320 1.64 13.55 -17.32
N VAL A 321 1.29 12.99 -16.15
CA VAL A 321 -0.03 12.38 -15.92
C VAL A 321 -1.14 13.43 -15.98
N ILE A 322 -0.99 14.56 -15.28
CA ILE A 322 -1.99 15.64 -15.26
C ILE A 322 -2.15 16.23 -16.66
N GLY A 323 -1.03 16.55 -17.35
CA GLY A 323 -1.09 17.08 -18.71
C GLY A 323 -1.67 16.10 -19.74
N THR A 324 -1.67 14.79 -19.45
CA THR A 324 -2.40 13.81 -20.24
C THR A 324 -3.90 13.87 -19.94
N LEU A 325 -4.28 13.92 -18.65
CA LEU A 325 -5.68 14.06 -18.23
C LEU A 325 -6.36 15.34 -18.76
N GLU A 326 -5.59 16.43 -18.91
CA GLU A 326 -6.10 17.70 -19.45
C GLU A 326 -6.35 17.68 -20.98
N ARG A 327 -5.73 16.74 -21.70
CA ARG A 327 -5.88 16.61 -23.16
C ARG A 327 -6.98 15.64 -23.58
N GLU A 328 -7.30 14.68 -22.74
CA GLU A 328 -8.38 13.71 -22.94
C GLU A 328 -9.71 14.21 -22.34
#